data_89abf44b6427c0c7cc0a25d7a27809ab
#
_entry.id   89abf44b6427c0c7cc0a25d7a27809ab
#
_cell.length_a   1.000
_cell.length_b   1.000
_cell.length_c   1.000
_cell.angle_alpha   90.00
_cell.angle_beta   90.00
_cell.angle_gamma   90.00
#
_symmetry.space_group_name_H-M   'P 1'
#
loop_
_entity.id
_entity.type
_entity.pdbx_description
1 polymer ?
#
loop_
_entity_poly.entity_id
_entity_poly.type
_entity_poly.pdbx_seq_one_letter_code
_entity_poly.pdbx_strand_id
1 'polypeptide(L)'
;EASEVVSAGAQPDWQRTATLRFGRLESLGGLAVPADDSVALLEKLGFEVAERTDEAVQVHVPSWRNDIAQKPVLSQGRDLVADVASRAAQSVATIEAESDLVEEILRLKGLDAVPVVPLPSLGTVPASTLSPRQARLALARRLLAARGLTETVGFSFVSYDEAQRFGGAPDSLRLLNPIASDLDQVRPTPLVNLVAAVRANSARGWADIGLFEIGPAFAQDGQQVVAAGVRAGHTPRSPAVAEQAVSLWAAK
;
A
#
# COMPACT_ATOMS: atom_id res chain seq x y z
N GLU A 1 -21.58 34.97 -27.47
CA GLU A 1 -21.01 34.53 -28.78
C GLU A 1 -19.99 33.45 -28.51
N ALA A 2 -20.04 32.35 -29.26
CA ALA A 2 -19.05 31.29 -29.17
C ALA A 2 -17.73 31.79 -29.78
N SER A 3 -16.61 31.56 -29.08
CA SER A 3 -15.27 31.85 -29.62
C SER A 3 -14.91 30.86 -30.72
N GLU A 4 -13.96 31.22 -31.58
CA GLU A 4 -13.38 30.30 -32.56
C GLU A 4 -12.72 29.10 -31.85
N VAL A 5 -12.78 27.93 -32.50
CA VAL A 5 -12.07 26.72 -31.99
C VAL A 5 -10.57 26.93 -32.20
N VAL A 6 -9.83 26.99 -31.11
CA VAL A 6 -8.37 27.12 -31.14
C VAL A 6 -7.77 25.76 -30.75
N SER A 7 -6.90 25.24 -31.62
CA SER A 7 -6.10 24.05 -31.36
C SER A 7 -4.65 24.46 -31.10
N ALA A 8 -4.07 24.02 -30.00
CA ALA A 8 -2.67 24.28 -29.65
C ALA A 8 -2.01 22.99 -29.11
N GLY A 9 -0.72 22.81 -29.43
CA GLY A 9 0.06 21.64 -29.06
C GLY A 9 0.11 20.56 -30.14
N ALA A 10 0.84 19.48 -29.87
CA ALA A 10 0.91 18.32 -30.74
C ALA A 10 -0.20 17.32 -30.36
N GLN A 11 -0.68 16.57 -31.37
CA GLN A 11 -1.59 15.46 -31.11
C GLN A 11 -0.90 14.41 -30.19
N PRO A 12 -1.51 14.01 -29.07
CA PRO A 12 -0.93 12.98 -28.22
C PRO A 12 -0.80 11.66 -28.97
N ASP A 13 0.31 10.96 -28.78
CA ASP A 13 0.45 9.59 -29.23
C ASP A 13 -0.39 8.68 -28.29
N TRP A 14 -1.52 8.20 -28.82
CA TRP A 14 -2.45 7.34 -28.08
C TRP A 14 -2.39 5.89 -28.55
N GLN A 15 -1.74 5.61 -29.68
CA GLN A 15 -1.65 4.26 -30.23
C GLN A 15 -0.75 3.38 -29.38
N ARG A 16 -1.30 2.26 -28.97
CA ARG A 16 -0.63 1.31 -28.07
C ARG A 16 -0.94 -0.11 -28.50
N THR A 17 0.01 -1.00 -28.26
CA THR A 17 -0.17 -2.43 -28.45
C THR A 17 -0.01 -3.15 -27.13
N ALA A 18 -0.72 -4.29 -26.98
CA ALA A 18 -0.57 -5.21 -25.87
C ALA A 18 -0.47 -6.63 -26.42
N THR A 19 0.30 -7.47 -25.76
CA THR A 19 0.51 -8.86 -26.18
C THR A 19 -0.05 -9.81 -25.13
N LEU A 20 -0.86 -10.77 -25.57
CA LEU A 20 -1.38 -11.85 -24.75
C LEU A 20 -0.75 -13.18 -25.23
N ARG A 21 -0.08 -13.87 -24.35
CA ARG A 21 0.31 -15.28 -24.54
C ARG A 21 -0.85 -16.15 -24.11
N PHE A 22 -1.34 -17.04 -24.98
CA PHE A 22 -2.57 -17.83 -24.68
C PHE A 22 -2.43 -18.71 -23.44
N GLY A 23 -1.24 -19.24 -23.14
CA GLY A 23 -0.99 -19.99 -21.90
C GLY A 23 -1.15 -19.18 -20.59
N ARG A 24 -1.20 -17.85 -20.70
CA ARG A 24 -1.44 -16.99 -19.51
C ARG A 24 -2.88 -17.05 -19.04
N LEU A 25 -3.81 -17.36 -19.91
CA LEU A 25 -5.23 -17.53 -19.53
C LEU A 25 -5.39 -18.63 -18.48
N GLU A 26 -4.70 -19.74 -18.64
CA GLU A 26 -4.71 -20.82 -17.66
C GLU A 26 -3.80 -20.51 -16.46
N SER A 27 -2.54 -20.09 -16.70
CA SER A 27 -1.56 -19.92 -15.62
C SER A 27 -1.82 -18.74 -14.70
N LEU A 28 -2.45 -17.66 -15.18
CA LEU A 28 -2.84 -16.48 -14.41
C LEU A 28 -4.33 -16.44 -14.12
N GLY A 29 -5.14 -16.75 -15.13
CA GLY A 29 -6.59 -16.65 -15.06
C GLY A 29 -7.29 -17.90 -14.54
N GLY A 30 -6.59 -19.03 -14.49
CA GLY A 30 -7.14 -20.30 -14.00
C GLY A 30 -8.11 -20.99 -14.97
N LEU A 31 -8.28 -20.48 -16.19
CA LEU A 31 -9.18 -21.01 -17.21
C LEU A 31 -8.48 -21.16 -18.56
N ALA A 32 -8.43 -22.34 -19.10
CA ALA A 32 -7.99 -22.58 -20.47
C ALA A 32 -9.05 -22.09 -21.45
N VAL A 33 -8.69 -21.15 -22.32
CA VAL A 33 -9.58 -20.61 -23.37
C VAL A 33 -8.86 -20.84 -24.71
N PRO A 34 -9.54 -21.43 -25.73
CA PRO A 34 -8.97 -21.59 -27.05
C PRO A 34 -8.50 -20.26 -27.64
N ALA A 35 -7.41 -20.30 -28.42
CA ALA A 35 -6.81 -19.10 -29.02
C ALA A 35 -7.81 -18.32 -29.89
N ASP A 36 -8.60 -19.02 -30.73
CA ASP A 36 -9.60 -18.41 -31.61
C ASP A 36 -10.72 -17.71 -30.82
N ASP A 37 -11.19 -18.35 -29.73
CA ASP A 37 -12.19 -17.77 -28.83
C ASP A 37 -11.63 -16.51 -28.15
N SER A 38 -10.37 -16.57 -27.71
CA SER A 38 -9.71 -15.45 -27.03
C SER A 38 -9.59 -14.24 -27.95
N VAL A 39 -9.18 -14.45 -29.19
CA VAL A 39 -9.10 -13.40 -30.21
C VAL A 39 -10.49 -12.81 -30.49
N ALA A 40 -11.49 -13.67 -30.73
CA ALA A 40 -12.85 -13.22 -31.01
C ALA A 40 -13.47 -12.41 -29.83
N LEU A 41 -13.10 -12.73 -28.58
CA LEU A 41 -13.54 -11.96 -27.42
C LEU A 41 -12.86 -10.58 -27.35
N LEU A 42 -11.57 -10.51 -27.64
CA LEU A 42 -10.86 -9.23 -27.69
C LEU A 42 -11.39 -8.33 -28.83
N GLU A 43 -11.67 -8.89 -30.01
CA GLU A 43 -12.26 -8.15 -31.13
C GLU A 43 -13.64 -7.58 -30.77
N LYS A 44 -14.49 -8.35 -30.04
CA LYS A 44 -15.78 -7.84 -29.53
C LYS A 44 -15.64 -6.64 -28.60
N LEU A 45 -14.51 -6.51 -27.91
CA LEU A 45 -14.18 -5.39 -27.04
C LEU A 45 -13.53 -4.22 -27.79
N GLY A 46 -13.35 -4.34 -29.12
CA GLY A 46 -12.78 -3.30 -29.96
C GLY A 46 -11.26 -3.33 -30.06
N PHE A 47 -10.62 -4.41 -29.63
CA PHE A 47 -9.19 -4.61 -29.91
C PHE A 47 -9.02 -5.08 -31.36
N GLU A 48 -8.03 -4.54 -32.05
CA GLU A 48 -7.68 -4.94 -33.41
C GLU A 48 -6.43 -5.81 -33.40
N VAL A 49 -6.45 -6.95 -34.05
CA VAL A 49 -5.29 -7.84 -34.14
C VAL A 49 -4.19 -7.18 -34.99
N ALA A 50 -3.03 -6.97 -34.38
CA ALA A 50 -1.84 -6.48 -35.06
C ALA A 50 -0.98 -7.64 -35.60
N GLU A 51 -0.75 -8.67 -34.79
CA GLU A 51 0.01 -9.85 -35.12
C GLU A 51 -0.50 -11.04 -34.33
N ARG A 52 -0.45 -12.24 -34.95
CA ARG A 52 -0.86 -13.49 -34.29
C ARG A 52 0.12 -14.60 -34.60
N THR A 53 0.46 -15.36 -33.59
CA THR A 53 1.21 -16.62 -33.68
C THR A 53 0.40 -17.76 -33.05
N ASP A 54 0.91 -18.98 -33.06
CA ASP A 54 0.27 -20.10 -32.36
C ASP A 54 0.28 -19.95 -30.83
N GLU A 55 1.20 -19.16 -30.27
CA GLU A 55 1.39 -19.01 -28.83
C GLU A 55 0.85 -17.68 -28.26
N ALA A 56 0.70 -16.65 -29.10
CA ALA A 56 0.38 -15.30 -28.66
C ALA A 56 -0.37 -14.49 -29.72
N VAL A 57 -1.07 -13.46 -29.24
CA VAL A 57 -1.66 -12.40 -30.07
C VAL A 57 -1.20 -11.04 -29.59
N GLN A 58 -0.79 -10.17 -30.51
CA GLN A 58 -0.58 -8.74 -30.26
C GLN A 58 -1.80 -7.99 -30.80
N VAL A 59 -2.34 -7.11 -30.00
CA VAL A 59 -3.51 -6.31 -30.34
C VAL A 59 -3.24 -4.82 -30.18
N HIS A 60 -3.88 -4.01 -31.03
CA HIS A 60 -4.00 -2.58 -30.82
C HIS A 60 -5.04 -2.30 -29.75
N VAL A 61 -4.66 -1.50 -28.76
CA VAL A 61 -5.54 -1.12 -27.65
C VAL A 61 -6.47 0.00 -28.08
N PRO A 62 -7.80 -0.12 -27.88
CA PRO A 62 -8.75 0.94 -28.22
C PRO A 62 -8.43 2.25 -27.48
N SER A 63 -8.74 3.38 -28.11
CA SER A 63 -8.42 4.71 -27.56
C SER A 63 -9.10 5.02 -26.22
N TRP A 64 -10.23 4.38 -25.93
CA TRP A 64 -10.99 4.54 -24.67
C TRP A 64 -10.48 3.67 -23.51
N ARG A 65 -9.54 2.72 -23.75
CA ARG A 65 -8.97 1.83 -22.73
C ARG A 65 -7.62 2.38 -22.25
N ASN A 66 -7.67 3.48 -21.49
CA ASN A 66 -6.47 4.12 -20.92
C ASN A 66 -5.79 3.30 -19.82
N ASP A 67 -6.48 2.33 -19.26
CA ASP A 67 -6.04 1.39 -18.25
C ASP A 67 -5.05 0.36 -18.81
N ILE A 68 -5.30 -0.15 -20.02
CA ILE A 68 -4.44 -1.12 -20.71
C ILE A 68 -3.31 -0.37 -21.41
N ALA A 69 -2.20 -0.17 -20.74
CA ALA A 69 -1.08 0.56 -21.33
C ALA A 69 0.25 0.11 -20.76
N GLN A 70 1.21 -0.05 -21.65
CA GLN A 70 2.59 0.24 -21.31
C GLN A 70 2.68 1.75 -21.01
N LYS A 71 2.48 2.14 -19.76
CA LYS A 71 2.77 3.53 -19.39
C LYS A 71 4.28 3.71 -19.46
N PRO A 72 4.81 4.60 -20.29
CA PRO A 72 6.19 5.00 -20.14
C PRO A 72 6.30 5.53 -18.71
N VAL A 73 7.11 4.92 -17.87
CA VAL A 73 7.48 5.51 -16.59
C VAL A 73 8.19 6.81 -16.96
N LEU A 74 7.49 7.91 -16.78
CA LEU A 74 8.09 9.24 -16.91
C LEU A 74 9.16 9.32 -15.81
N SER A 75 10.39 8.96 -16.16
CA SER A 75 11.56 9.22 -15.35
C SER A 75 11.77 10.73 -15.35
N GLN A 76 11.19 11.41 -14.35
CA GLN A 76 11.58 12.77 -14.06
C GLN A 76 13.04 12.78 -13.61
N GLY A 77 13.91 12.96 -14.60
CA GLY A 77 15.22 13.58 -14.47
C GLY A 77 16.17 13.05 -13.39
N ARG A 78 16.77 11.85 -13.61
CA ARG A 78 18.14 11.53 -13.09
C ARG A 78 18.77 10.40 -13.90
N ASP A 79 19.86 10.74 -14.58
CA ASP A 79 20.47 10.01 -15.70
C ASP A 79 21.34 8.78 -15.37
N LEU A 80 21.30 8.16 -14.20
CA LEU A 80 22.20 7.07 -13.86
C LEU A 80 21.55 5.76 -13.35
N VAL A 81 20.26 5.73 -13.20
CA VAL A 81 19.50 4.51 -12.87
C VAL A 81 18.54 4.14 -14.02
N ALA A 82 18.52 4.96 -15.06
CA ALA A 82 17.54 4.92 -16.14
C ALA A 82 17.55 3.60 -16.93
N ASP A 83 18.70 2.97 -17.15
CA ASP A 83 18.78 1.79 -18.03
C ASP A 83 18.33 0.49 -17.35
N VAL A 84 18.58 0.31 -16.06
CA VAL A 84 18.11 -0.86 -15.29
C VAL A 84 16.66 -0.67 -14.87
N ALA A 85 16.30 0.54 -14.48
CA ALA A 85 14.92 0.87 -14.11
C ALA A 85 13.98 0.86 -15.33
N SER A 86 14.45 1.29 -16.51
CA SER A 86 13.63 1.28 -17.72
C SER A 86 13.37 -0.16 -18.21
N ARG A 87 14.34 -1.07 -18.13
CA ARG A 87 14.14 -2.49 -18.48
C ARG A 87 13.23 -3.21 -17.49
N ALA A 88 13.37 -2.93 -16.19
CA ALA A 88 12.48 -3.46 -15.16
C ALA A 88 11.06 -2.88 -15.30
N ALA A 89 10.94 -1.58 -15.56
CA ALA A 89 9.65 -0.91 -15.77
C ALA A 89 8.95 -1.38 -17.05
N GLN A 90 9.68 -1.61 -18.14
CA GLN A 90 9.13 -2.20 -19.37
C GLN A 90 8.63 -3.62 -19.16
N SER A 91 9.36 -4.45 -18.39
CA SER A 91 8.92 -5.81 -18.08
C SER A 91 7.65 -5.83 -17.21
N VAL A 92 7.57 -4.95 -16.22
CA VAL A 92 6.39 -4.80 -15.36
C VAL A 92 5.19 -4.28 -16.16
N ALA A 93 5.37 -3.24 -16.97
CA ALA A 93 4.31 -2.69 -17.79
C ALA A 93 3.76 -3.69 -18.82
N THR A 94 4.63 -4.55 -19.39
CA THR A 94 4.22 -5.62 -20.29
C THR A 94 3.39 -6.69 -19.56
N ILE A 95 3.78 -7.04 -18.33
CA ILE A 95 3.04 -8.01 -17.50
C ILE A 95 1.67 -7.44 -17.11
N GLU A 96 1.60 -6.16 -16.72
CA GLU A 96 0.33 -5.50 -16.37
C GLU A 96 -0.65 -5.51 -17.56
N ALA A 97 -0.21 -5.09 -18.73
CA ALA A 97 -1.07 -5.09 -19.93
C ALA A 97 -1.56 -6.50 -20.33
N GLU A 98 -0.73 -7.52 -20.18
CA GLU A 98 -1.13 -8.91 -20.42
C GLU A 98 -2.17 -9.38 -19.39
N SER A 99 -2.04 -8.98 -18.14
CA SER A 99 -3.00 -9.30 -17.08
C SER A 99 -4.36 -8.68 -17.35
N ASP A 100 -4.39 -7.45 -17.84
CA ASP A 100 -5.62 -6.75 -18.22
C ASP A 100 -6.34 -7.47 -19.37
N LEU A 101 -5.59 -7.97 -20.38
CA LEU A 101 -6.18 -8.77 -21.47
C LEU A 101 -6.74 -10.11 -20.97
N VAL A 102 -6.07 -10.76 -20.02
CA VAL A 102 -6.57 -11.97 -19.35
C VAL A 102 -7.88 -11.67 -18.62
N GLU A 103 -7.93 -10.60 -17.85
CA GLU A 103 -9.13 -10.17 -17.14
C GLU A 103 -10.31 -9.96 -18.08
N GLU A 104 -10.11 -9.25 -19.20
CA GLU A 104 -11.16 -8.97 -20.16
C GLU A 104 -11.76 -10.24 -20.78
N ILE A 105 -10.92 -11.21 -21.11
CA ILE A 105 -11.38 -12.50 -21.66
C ILE A 105 -12.18 -13.28 -20.61
N LEU A 106 -11.67 -13.36 -19.37
CA LEU A 106 -12.35 -14.07 -18.28
C LEU A 106 -13.67 -13.41 -17.92
N ARG A 107 -13.73 -12.09 -17.91
CA ARG A 107 -14.94 -11.33 -17.64
C ARG A 107 -16.05 -11.63 -18.65
N LEU A 108 -15.71 -11.79 -19.94
CA LEU A 108 -16.68 -12.13 -20.98
C LEU A 108 -17.03 -13.64 -21.01
N LYS A 109 -16.09 -14.52 -20.67
CA LYS A 109 -16.37 -15.96 -20.51
C LYS A 109 -17.25 -16.23 -19.28
N GLY A 110 -17.19 -15.37 -18.28
CA GLY A 110 -17.84 -15.51 -16.98
C GLY A 110 -16.90 -16.12 -15.94
N LEU A 111 -16.78 -15.46 -14.81
CA LEU A 111 -15.91 -15.90 -13.70
C LEU A 111 -16.35 -17.23 -13.09
N ASP A 112 -17.63 -17.59 -13.24
CA ASP A 112 -18.17 -18.89 -12.80
C ASP A 112 -17.59 -20.09 -13.59
N ALA A 113 -16.99 -19.82 -14.76
CA ALA A 113 -16.32 -20.84 -15.55
C ALA A 113 -14.93 -21.21 -14.98
N VAL A 114 -14.35 -20.39 -14.11
CA VAL A 114 -13.06 -20.65 -13.47
C VAL A 114 -13.23 -21.76 -12.43
N PRO A 115 -12.51 -22.91 -12.55
CA PRO A 115 -12.67 -24.02 -11.63
C PRO A 115 -12.23 -23.65 -10.22
N VAL A 116 -13.00 -24.07 -9.24
CA VAL A 116 -12.60 -23.96 -7.83
C VAL A 116 -11.52 -24.99 -7.53
N VAL A 117 -10.32 -24.52 -7.23
CA VAL A 117 -9.20 -25.37 -6.82
C VAL A 117 -9.06 -25.29 -5.30
N PRO A 118 -9.33 -26.38 -4.56
CA PRO A 118 -9.15 -26.40 -3.12
C PRO A 118 -7.65 -26.28 -2.79
N LEU A 119 -7.36 -25.58 -1.70
CA LEU A 119 -6.00 -25.55 -1.18
C LEU A 119 -5.53 -26.98 -0.87
N PRO A 120 -4.30 -27.34 -1.26
CA PRO A 120 -3.75 -28.65 -0.91
C PRO A 120 -3.71 -28.81 0.62
N SER A 121 -4.10 -29.98 1.12
CA SER A 121 -3.94 -30.30 2.52
C SER A 121 -2.44 -30.36 2.85
N LEU A 122 -1.98 -29.42 3.67
CA LEU A 122 -0.58 -29.38 4.11
C LEU A 122 -0.25 -30.44 5.18
N GLY A 123 -1.19 -31.35 5.46
CA GLY A 123 -1.04 -32.34 6.51
C GLY A 123 -1.15 -31.71 7.91
N THR A 124 -0.54 -32.35 8.88
CA THR A 124 -0.49 -31.86 10.27
C THR A 124 0.38 -30.60 10.34
N VAL A 125 -0.11 -29.55 10.98
CA VAL A 125 0.70 -28.37 11.30
C VAL A 125 1.51 -28.66 12.58
N PRO A 126 2.79 -29.03 12.48
CA PRO A 126 3.56 -29.49 13.63
C PRO A 126 4.12 -28.36 14.49
N ALA A 127 4.04 -27.11 14.03
CA ALA A 127 4.66 -25.96 14.68
C ALA A 127 3.64 -24.85 14.96
N SER A 128 4.00 -23.98 15.91
CA SER A 128 3.23 -22.76 16.17
C SER A 128 3.05 -21.94 14.90
N THR A 129 1.82 -21.51 14.63
CA THR A 129 1.48 -20.63 13.50
C THR A 129 2.06 -19.23 13.65
N LEU A 130 2.42 -18.83 14.88
CA LEU A 130 3.00 -17.53 15.19
C LEU A 130 4.52 -17.64 15.35
N SER A 131 5.25 -16.79 14.67
CA SER A 131 6.67 -16.61 14.95
C SER A 131 6.88 -16.05 16.36
N PRO A 132 8.06 -16.26 16.99
CA PRO A 132 8.37 -15.68 18.30
C PRO A 132 8.19 -14.15 18.36
N ARG A 133 8.48 -13.46 17.25
CA ARG A 133 8.26 -12.01 17.12
C ARG A 133 6.78 -11.65 17.19
N GLN A 134 5.92 -12.35 16.44
CA GLN A 134 4.46 -12.12 16.46
C GLN A 134 3.87 -12.42 17.84
N ALA A 135 4.29 -13.50 18.47
CA ALA A 135 3.85 -13.85 19.83
C ALA A 135 4.24 -12.77 20.86
N ARG A 136 5.48 -12.23 20.80
CA ARG A 136 5.92 -11.12 21.66
C ARG A 136 5.09 -9.85 21.44
N LEU A 137 4.80 -9.48 20.18
CA LEU A 137 3.99 -8.30 19.88
C LEU A 137 2.57 -8.44 20.44
N ALA A 138 1.95 -9.60 20.25
CA ALA A 138 0.64 -9.90 20.81
C ALA A 138 0.62 -9.88 22.34
N LEU A 139 1.67 -10.39 22.98
CA LEU A 139 1.83 -10.35 24.44
C LEU A 139 1.99 -8.91 24.93
N ALA A 140 2.85 -8.11 24.29
CA ALA A 140 3.08 -6.73 24.67
C ALA A 140 1.80 -5.88 24.58
N ARG A 141 0.97 -6.06 23.54
CA ARG A 141 -0.34 -5.39 23.44
C ARG A 141 -1.24 -5.72 24.62
N ARG A 142 -1.39 -7.01 24.93
CA ARG A 142 -2.23 -7.45 26.07
C ARG A 142 -1.73 -6.91 27.41
N LEU A 143 -0.42 -6.90 27.62
CA LEU A 143 0.17 -6.39 28.86
C LEU A 143 -0.05 -4.89 29.03
N LEU A 144 0.11 -4.10 27.95
CA LEU A 144 -0.12 -2.64 27.99
C LEU A 144 -1.61 -2.33 28.18
N ALA A 145 -2.49 -3.04 27.48
CA ALA A 145 -3.94 -2.92 27.67
C ALA A 145 -4.37 -3.31 29.11
N ALA A 146 -3.83 -4.40 29.67
CA ALA A 146 -4.10 -4.81 31.03
C ALA A 146 -3.62 -3.79 32.10
N ARG A 147 -2.68 -2.92 31.75
CA ARG A 147 -2.24 -1.78 32.58
C ARG A 147 -3.14 -0.54 32.43
N GLY A 148 -4.27 -0.66 31.75
CA GLY A 148 -5.24 0.43 31.56
C GLY A 148 -4.80 1.47 30.52
N LEU A 149 -4.02 1.06 29.54
CA LEU A 149 -3.69 1.88 28.38
C LEU A 149 -4.57 1.49 27.19
N THR A 150 -5.00 2.45 26.41
CA THR A 150 -5.76 2.25 25.16
C THR A 150 -4.79 2.22 23.98
N GLU A 151 -4.89 1.20 23.13
CA GLU A 151 -4.07 1.11 21.91
C GLU A 151 -4.53 2.15 20.88
N THR A 152 -3.56 2.80 20.27
CA THR A 152 -3.77 3.70 19.13
C THR A 152 -2.92 3.24 17.95
N VAL A 153 -3.34 3.62 16.75
CA VAL A 153 -2.57 3.44 15.52
C VAL A 153 -2.46 4.80 14.84
N GLY A 154 -1.27 5.37 14.90
CA GLY A 154 -0.97 6.66 14.28
C GLY A 154 -0.39 6.52 12.88
N PHE A 155 -0.44 7.58 12.09
CA PHE A 155 0.30 7.64 10.83
C PHE A 155 1.81 7.59 11.06
N SER A 156 2.51 6.94 10.14
CA SER A 156 3.98 6.95 10.15
C SER A 156 4.58 8.27 9.68
N PHE A 157 3.76 9.16 9.14
CA PHE A 157 4.14 10.48 8.65
C PHE A 157 3.68 11.55 9.62
N VAL A 158 4.56 12.50 9.90
CA VAL A 158 4.37 13.63 10.81
C VAL A 158 5.02 14.87 10.21
N SER A 159 4.84 16.04 10.80
CA SER A 159 5.56 17.21 10.35
C SER A 159 7.05 17.13 10.73
N TYR A 160 7.91 17.69 9.87
CA TYR A 160 9.34 17.78 10.13
C TYR A 160 9.63 18.42 11.49
N ASP A 161 8.95 19.51 11.82
CA ASP A 161 9.16 20.24 13.08
C ASP A 161 8.79 19.40 14.31
N GLU A 162 7.72 18.60 14.23
CA GLU A 162 7.36 17.68 15.30
C GLU A 162 8.38 16.54 15.43
N ALA A 163 8.80 15.93 14.31
CA ALA A 163 9.81 14.90 14.31
C ALA A 163 11.12 15.37 14.98
N GLN A 164 11.56 16.59 14.71
CA GLN A 164 12.77 17.18 15.31
C GLN A 164 12.70 17.27 16.84
N ARG A 165 11.52 17.51 17.42
CA ARG A 165 11.32 17.58 18.87
C ARG A 165 11.48 16.24 19.59
N PHE A 166 11.34 15.13 18.85
CA PHE A 166 11.39 13.76 19.39
C PHE A 166 12.62 12.96 18.96
N GLY A 167 13.75 13.62 18.84
CA GLY A 167 15.02 12.98 18.48
C GLY A 167 15.45 13.21 17.05
N GLY A 168 14.65 13.94 16.29
CA GLY A 168 14.92 14.29 14.91
C GLY A 168 14.80 13.11 13.95
N ALA A 169 14.73 13.43 12.68
CA ALA A 169 14.87 12.46 11.60
C ALA A 169 15.82 13.04 10.57
N PRO A 170 16.66 12.21 9.94
CA PRO A 170 17.58 12.71 8.93
C PRO A 170 16.78 13.25 7.74
N ASP A 171 17.32 14.27 7.07
CA ASP A 171 16.70 14.85 5.86
C ASP A 171 16.51 13.81 4.75
N SER A 172 17.31 12.74 4.74
CA SER A 172 17.17 11.61 3.82
C SER A 172 15.85 10.83 3.98
N LEU A 173 15.15 10.99 5.11
CA LEU A 173 13.85 10.38 5.40
C LEU A 173 12.68 11.37 5.25
N ARG A 174 12.94 12.55 4.71
CA ARG A 174 11.91 13.52 4.35
C ARG A 174 11.23 13.13 3.04
N LEU A 175 9.91 13.23 2.99
CA LEU A 175 9.13 12.88 1.81
C LEU A 175 9.28 13.96 0.73
N LEU A 176 9.54 13.54 -0.51
CA LEU A 176 9.64 14.46 -1.66
C LEU A 176 8.27 14.99 -2.10
N ASN A 177 7.22 14.18 -1.96
CA ASN A 177 5.86 14.49 -2.39
C ASN A 177 4.85 14.07 -1.31
N PRO A 178 4.83 14.76 -0.15
CA PRO A 178 3.92 14.41 0.93
C PRO A 178 2.47 14.64 0.54
N ILE A 179 1.55 13.82 1.08
CA ILE A 179 0.11 13.95 0.85
C ILE A 179 -0.45 15.25 1.44
N ALA A 180 0.20 15.79 2.47
CA ALA A 180 -0.10 17.08 3.09
C ALA A 180 1.21 17.70 3.60
N SER A 181 1.28 19.03 3.64
CA SER A 181 2.50 19.77 4.01
C SER A 181 2.96 19.54 5.45
N ASP A 182 2.06 19.09 6.32
CA ASP A 182 2.30 18.75 7.71
C ASP A 182 2.54 17.24 7.95
N LEU A 183 2.70 16.46 6.88
CA LEU A 183 3.00 15.03 6.89
C LEU A 183 4.24 14.72 6.01
N ASP A 184 5.25 15.57 6.11
CA ASP A 184 6.41 15.58 5.20
C ASP A 184 7.63 14.79 5.72
N GLN A 185 7.51 14.16 6.89
CA GLN A 185 8.60 13.41 7.52
C GLN A 185 8.13 12.06 8.05
N VAL A 186 8.95 11.01 7.93
CA VAL A 186 8.67 9.77 8.67
C VAL A 186 9.03 9.96 10.16
N ARG A 187 8.17 9.44 11.03
CA ARG A 187 8.29 9.65 12.48
C ARG A 187 9.49 8.90 13.09
N PRO A 188 10.29 9.53 13.93
CA PRO A 188 11.38 8.87 14.66
C PRO A 188 10.85 7.94 15.78
N THR A 189 9.65 8.18 16.27
CA THR A 189 8.99 7.41 17.34
C THR A 189 7.47 7.60 17.31
N PRO A 190 6.67 6.61 17.72
CA PRO A 190 5.23 6.80 17.91
C PRO A 190 4.85 7.86 18.96
N LEU A 191 5.78 8.28 19.82
CA LEU A 191 5.52 9.31 20.83
C LEU A 191 5.04 10.62 20.22
N VAL A 192 5.45 10.97 19.02
CA VAL A 192 4.98 12.17 18.29
C VAL A 192 3.44 12.13 18.19
N ASN A 193 2.90 11.04 17.67
CA ASN A 193 1.45 10.87 17.52
C ASN A 193 0.73 10.76 18.86
N LEU A 194 1.31 10.05 19.84
CA LEU A 194 0.72 9.86 21.15
C LEU A 194 0.58 11.18 21.91
N VAL A 195 1.60 12.04 21.87
CA VAL A 195 1.54 13.36 22.51
C VAL A 195 0.52 14.28 21.81
N ALA A 196 0.47 14.24 20.47
CA ALA A 196 -0.55 14.96 19.72
C ALA A 196 -1.97 14.47 20.08
N ALA A 197 -2.16 13.16 20.23
CA ALA A 197 -3.43 12.57 20.64
C ALA A 197 -3.82 12.99 22.06
N VAL A 198 -2.88 13.01 23.01
CA VAL A 198 -3.13 13.52 24.37
C VAL A 198 -3.60 14.97 24.32
N ARG A 199 -2.89 15.84 23.61
CA ARG A 199 -3.26 17.26 23.45
C ARG A 199 -4.68 17.42 22.87
N ALA A 200 -4.99 16.66 21.82
CA ALA A 200 -6.29 16.72 21.17
C ALA A 200 -7.43 16.23 22.08
N ASN A 201 -7.22 15.19 22.86
CA ASN A 201 -8.21 14.67 23.80
C ASN A 201 -8.38 15.59 25.02
N SER A 202 -7.28 16.12 25.58
CA SER A 202 -7.35 17.10 26.67
C SER A 202 -8.13 18.36 26.26
N ALA A 203 -7.94 18.85 25.04
CA ALA A 203 -8.71 19.98 24.51
C ALA A 203 -10.22 19.67 24.36
N ARG A 204 -10.61 18.39 24.34
CA ARG A 204 -12.01 17.93 24.33
C ARG A 204 -12.56 17.65 25.74
N GLY A 205 -11.79 17.95 26.79
CA GLY A 205 -12.20 17.79 28.18
C GLY A 205 -11.86 16.42 28.81
N TRP A 206 -11.14 15.53 28.12
CA TRP A 206 -10.64 14.29 28.73
C TRP A 206 -9.45 14.60 29.62
N ALA A 207 -9.61 14.42 30.93
CA ALA A 207 -8.57 14.72 31.91
C ALA A 207 -7.56 13.58 32.08
N ASP A 208 -8.07 12.34 32.11
CA ASP A 208 -7.27 11.13 32.40
C ASP A 208 -7.08 10.34 31.11
N ILE A 209 -5.86 10.33 30.61
CA ILE A 209 -5.52 9.74 29.32
C ILE A 209 -4.38 8.76 29.48
N GLY A 210 -4.57 7.53 29.02
CA GLY A 210 -3.54 6.52 28.93
C GLY A 210 -3.57 5.87 27.55
N LEU A 211 -2.55 6.15 26.73
CA LEU A 211 -2.46 5.66 25.36
C LEU A 211 -1.17 4.89 25.14
N PHE A 212 -1.19 3.92 24.23
CA PHE A 212 0.01 3.27 23.74
C PHE A 212 -0.08 2.95 22.26
N GLU A 213 1.05 2.74 21.65
CA GLU A 213 1.18 2.24 20.29
C GLU A 213 2.36 1.28 20.20
N ILE A 214 2.18 0.16 19.51
CA ILE A 214 3.27 -0.70 19.07
C ILE A 214 3.36 -0.59 17.56
N GLY A 215 4.31 0.18 17.09
CA GLY A 215 4.40 0.57 15.70
C GLY A 215 5.82 0.89 15.24
N PRO A 216 5.98 1.24 13.96
CA PRO A 216 7.29 1.54 13.41
C PRO A 216 7.84 2.87 13.92
N ALA A 217 9.14 2.87 14.18
CA ALA A 217 10.01 4.02 14.34
C ALA A 217 11.07 3.97 13.24
N PHE A 218 11.44 5.12 12.70
CA PHE A 218 12.35 5.20 11.56
C PHE A 218 13.61 5.99 11.94
N ALA A 219 14.75 5.46 11.56
CA ALA A 219 16.06 6.07 11.75
C ALA A 219 16.90 5.90 10.49
N GLN A 220 18.04 6.56 10.41
CA GLN A 220 18.93 6.49 9.25
C GLN A 220 19.38 5.06 8.93
N ASP A 221 19.54 4.22 9.93
CA ASP A 221 19.96 2.83 9.85
C ASP A 221 18.81 1.84 9.61
N GLY A 222 17.57 2.33 9.49
CA GLY A 222 16.42 1.50 9.14
C GLY A 222 15.18 1.71 10.00
N GLN A 223 14.29 0.72 9.92
CA GLN A 223 13.01 0.70 10.62
C GLN A 223 13.04 -0.29 11.77
N GLN A 224 12.52 0.12 12.92
CA GLN A 224 12.32 -0.73 14.09
C GLN A 224 10.87 -0.71 14.55
N VAL A 225 10.39 -1.81 15.14
CA VAL A 225 9.10 -1.84 15.81
C VAL A 225 9.33 -1.58 17.30
N VAL A 226 8.74 -0.52 17.81
CA VAL A 226 8.88 -0.08 19.19
C VAL A 226 7.51 -0.03 19.87
N ALA A 227 7.50 -0.20 21.20
CA ALA A 227 6.36 0.09 22.05
C ALA A 227 6.57 1.45 22.70
N ALA A 228 5.61 2.34 22.55
CA ALA A 228 5.60 3.65 23.18
C ALA A 228 4.27 3.85 23.92
N GLY A 229 4.30 4.59 25.01
CA GLY A 229 3.10 4.89 25.79
C GLY A 229 3.18 6.28 26.41
N VAL A 230 2.03 6.83 26.70
CA VAL A 230 1.86 8.13 27.38
C VAL A 230 0.72 8.05 28.38
N ARG A 231 0.89 8.72 29.51
CA ARG A 231 -0.16 8.96 30.49
C ARG A 231 -0.21 10.43 30.83
N ALA A 232 -1.43 10.94 31.01
CA ALA A 232 -1.70 12.29 31.48
C ALA A 232 -2.86 12.26 32.49
N GLY A 233 -2.92 13.22 33.38
CA GLY A 233 -3.95 13.31 34.41
C GLY A 233 -3.66 12.39 35.60
N HIS A 234 -4.58 11.49 35.92
CA HIS A 234 -4.53 10.61 37.08
C HIS A 234 -4.47 9.13 36.67
N THR A 235 -4.13 8.29 37.63
CA THR A 235 -4.20 6.83 37.48
C THR A 235 -5.66 6.38 37.35
N PRO A 236 -5.95 5.24 36.66
CA PRO A 236 -7.31 4.73 36.58
C PRO A 236 -7.93 4.56 37.97
N ARG A 237 -9.19 4.94 38.11
CA ARG A 237 -9.94 4.76 39.36
C ARG A 237 -10.03 3.27 39.71
N SER A 238 -9.72 2.98 40.97
CA SER A 238 -9.86 1.63 41.53
C SER A 238 -10.55 1.75 42.89
N PRO A 239 -11.50 0.85 43.23
CA PRO A 239 -12.09 0.83 44.58
C PRO A 239 -11.07 0.58 45.70
N ALA A 240 -9.94 -0.02 45.37
CA ALA A 240 -8.91 -0.42 46.34
C ALA A 240 -7.78 0.60 46.50
N VAL A 241 -7.63 1.53 45.58
CA VAL A 241 -6.48 2.49 45.55
C VAL A 241 -6.98 3.88 45.28
N ALA A 242 -6.54 4.82 46.10
CA ALA A 242 -6.84 6.23 45.88
C ALA A 242 -6.27 6.72 44.54
N GLU A 243 -7.01 7.60 43.88
CA GLU A 243 -6.61 8.26 42.64
C GLU A 243 -5.34 9.08 42.90
N GLN A 244 -4.32 8.90 42.05
CA GLN A 244 -3.04 9.57 42.16
C GLN A 244 -2.72 10.29 40.86
N ALA A 245 -2.16 11.50 40.95
CA ALA A 245 -1.65 12.18 39.79
C ALA A 245 -0.55 11.34 39.11
N VAL A 246 -0.55 11.32 37.79
CA VAL A 246 0.48 10.62 37.02
C VAL A 246 1.84 11.28 37.28
N SER A 247 2.80 10.49 37.72
CA SER A 247 4.19 10.90 37.94
C SER A 247 5.11 10.30 36.87
N LEU A 248 6.33 10.82 36.77
CA LEU A 248 7.36 10.26 35.87
C LEU A 248 7.66 8.76 36.13
N TRP A 249 7.33 8.27 37.33
CA TRP A 249 7.55 6.89 37.74
C TRP A 249 6.34 5.97 37.51
N ALA A 250 5.19 6.54 37.14
CA ALA A 250 3.98 5.77 36.90
C ALA A 250 4.04 4.89 35.63
N ALA A 251 5.05 5.06 34.81
CA ALA A 251 5.25 4.31 33.57
C ALA A 251 6.14 3.04 33.73
N LYS A 252 6.62 2.75 34.95
CA LYS A 252 7.45 1.56 35.24
C LYS A 252 6.67 0.28 35.36
#